data_f4f1d4cf5689cdf653e683202cbbc375
#
_entry.id   f4f1d4cf5689cdf653e683202cbbc375
#
_cell.length_a   1.000
_cell.length_b   1.000
_cell.length_c   1.000
_cell.angle_alpha   90.00
_cell.angle_beta   90.00
_cell.angle_gamma   90.00
#
_symmetry.space_group_name_H-M   'P 1'
#
loop_
_entity.id
_entity.type
_entity.pdbx_description
1 polymer ?
#
loop_
_entity_poly.entity_id
_entity_poly.type
_entity_poly.pdbx_seq_one_letter_code
_entity_poly.pdbx_strand_id
1 'polypeptide(L)'
;MSLNSIELFAGAGGLAMGVALAGFRSQGVVEWDHWACDTIRQNQGRGHPLVADWPLYEGDVRHWLKTVDVDGLGGLDLVAGGPPCQPFSMGGKHQANLDTRDMFPSAVSIVRALRPRAFLFENVKGLTRASFSAYFSYIQLQLEFPEITKRTDESWVDHQARLQQHKTSWKNAASGLSYRLAVGLVNAANYGVAQKRERVFMVGFRSDVDARWSHPAETHSLDALLYDQYVDGSYWDRHKVPLRQRVPLPEKYKVLVAGMKGLGLLPTKAAWRTVRDALVGLPEPREDGRGAAINHRLQTGAKVYPGHTGSPLDLPAKTLKAGGHGVPGGENMLVRTDGTVRYFSIRESARLQAFPDTYELHGAWGEAMRQLGNAVPVTLGQQMAASVATQLLIADQRALSARGLPQAALA
;
A
#
# COMPACT_ATOMS: atom_id res chain seq x y z
N MET A 1 1.82 0.02 -26.28
CA MET A 1 0.48 0.34 -25.72
C MET A 1 0.63 0.78 -24.29
N SER A 2 0.06 1.91 -23.90
CA SER A 2 0.06 2.31 -22.47
C SER A 2 -1.03 1.51 -21.74
N LEU A 3 -0.67 0.87 -20.61
CA LEU A 3 -1.64 0.22 -19.73
C LEU A 3 -2.51 1.29 -19.07
N ASN A 4 -3.78 0.97 -18.81
CA ASN A 4 -4.71 1.87 -18.16
C ASN A 4 -5.21 1.31 -16.82
N SER A 5 -5.63 2.21 -15.92
CA SER A 5 -6.07 1.84 -14.58
C SER A 5 -7.21 2.69 -14.06
N ILE A 6 -7.89 2.17 -13.05
CA ILE A 6 -8.82 2.92 -12.19
C ILE A 6 -8.41 2.65 -10.74
N GLU A 7 -8.34 3.73 -9.97
CA GLU A 7 -7.96 3.70 -8.57
C GLU A 7 -9.16 4.02 -7.68
N LEU A 8 -9.49 3.08 -6.80
CA LEU A 8 -10.63 3.17 -5.87
C LEU A 8 -10.12 3.39 -4.44
N PHE A 9 -10.87 4.14 -3.63
CA PHE A 9 -10.50 4.41 -2.25
C PHE A 9 -9.09 5.01 -2.16
N ALA A 10 -8.82 5.98 -3.04
CA ALA A 10 -7.47 6.43 -3.35
C ALA A 10 -6.76 7.12 -2.18
N GLY A 11 -7.51 7.64 -1.18
CA GLY A 11 -6.94 8.47 -0.13
C GLY A 11 -6.18 9.66 -0.72
N ALA A 12 -5.05 10.02 -0.14
CA ALA A 12 -4.16 11.05 -0.70
C ALA A 12 -3.33 10.57 -1.92
N GLY A 13 -3.70 9.46 -2.54
CA GLY A 13 -3.09 8.99 -3.80
C GLY A 13 -1.86 8.10 -3.66
N GLY A 14 -1.53 7.57 -2.47
CA GLY A 14 -0.29 6.80 -2.28
C GLY A 14 -0.18 5.58 -3.19
N LEU A 15 -1.20 4.73 -3.24
CA LEU A 15 -1.24 3.57 -4.16
C LEU A 15 -1.34 4.05 -5.62
N ALA A 16 -2.22 5.02 -5.90
CA ALA A 16 -2.44 5.55 -7.25
C ALA A 16 -1.14 6.14 -7.86
N MET A 17 -0.34 6.89 -7.08
CA MET A 17 0.98 7.34 -7.53
C MET A 17 1.92 6.15 -7.82
N GLY A 18 1.89 5.11 -7.01
CA GLY A 18 2.65 3.89 -7.25
C GLY A 18 2.23 3.20 -8.56
N VAL A 19 0.94 3.15 -8.85
CA VAL A 19 0.37 2.61 -10.11
C VAL A 19 0.81 3.46 -11.31
N ALA A 20 0.74 4.79 -11.19
CA ALA A 20 1.22 5.71 -12.24
C ALA A 20 2.72 5.54 -12.51
N LEU A 21 3.55 5.44 -11.44
CA LEU A 21 5.00 5.18 -11.56
C LEU A 21 5.32 3.81 -12.16
N ALA A 22 4.41 2.86 -12.10
CA ALA A 22 4.53 1.56 -12.76
C ALA A 22 4.13 1.58 -14.24
N GLY A 23 3.78 2.76 -14.80
CA GLY A 23 3.47 2.94 -16.21
C GLY A 23 2.00 2.82 -16.59
N PHE A 24 1.09 2.79 -15.62
CA PHE A 24 -0.35 2.86 -15.89
C PHE A 24 -0.80 4.32 -16.04
N ARG A 25 -1.74 4.54 -16.96
CA ARG A 25 -2.46 5.81 -17.09
C ARG A 25 -3.80 5.69 -16.38
N SER A 26 -4.06 6.55 -15.42
CA SER A 26 -5.33 6.55 -14.70
C SER A 26 -6.48 7.04 -15.61
N GLN A 27 -7.58 6.28 -15.63
CA GLN A 27 -8.85 6.62 -16.27
C GLN A 27 -9.89 7.07 -15.25
N GLY A 28 -9.59 6.98 -13.97
CA GLY A 28 -10.45 7.42 -12.88
C GLY A 28 -9.83 7.19 -11.52
N VAL A 29 -9.87 8.20 -10.66
CA VAL A 29 -9.47 8.15 -9.26
C VAL A 29 -10.69 8.47 -8.42
N VAL A 30 -11.15 7.51 -7.60
CA VAL A 30 -12.37 7.63 -6.82
C VAL A 30 -12.02 7.70 -5.33
N GLU A 31 -12.43 8.78 -4.69
CA GLU A 31 -12.22 9.01 -3.26
C GLU A 31 -13.41 9.78 -2.68
N TRP A 32 -13.83 9.46 -1.46
CA TRP A 32 -14.96 10.14 -0.81
C TRP A 32 -14.53 11.15 0.26
N ASP A 33 -13.32 11.01 0.78
CA ASP A 33 -12.81 11.90 1.82
C ASP A 33 -12.40 13.25 1.23
N HIS A 34 -13.12 14.28 1.68
CA HIS A 34 -12.92 15.64 1.20
C HIS A 34 -11.46 16.13 1.31
N TRP A 35 -10.79 15.88 2.47
CA TRP A 35 -9.41 16.33 2.67
C TRP A 35 -8.42 15.62 1.75
N ALA A 36 -8.66 14.33 1.48
CA ALA A 36 -7.85 13.58 0.53
C ALA A 36 -8.07 14.10 -0.90
N CYS A 37 -9.32 14.36 -1.29
CA CYS A 37 -9.65 14.97 -2.59
C CYS A 37 -9.03 16.34 -2.75
N ASP A 38 -9.08 17.19 -1.72
CA ASP A 38 -8.45 18.51 -1.75
C ASP A 38 -6.93 18.43 -1.85
N THR A 39 -6.32 17.45 -1.19
CA THR A 39 -4.89 17.18 -1.37
C THR A 39 -4.57 16.89 -2.84
N ILE A 40 -5.34 16.02 -3.51
CA ILE A 40 -5.14 15.71 -4.92
C ILE A 40 -5.36 16.95 -5.79
N ARG A 41 -6.49 17.67 -5.62
CA ARG A 41 -6.82 18.89 -6.41
C ARG A 41 -5.77 19.98 -6.32
N GLN A 42 -5.25 20.23 -5.12
CA GLN A 42 -4.22 21.25 -4.95
C GLN A 42 -2.92 20.89 -5.69
N ASN A 43 -2.53 19.61 -5.66
CA ASN A 43 -1.37 19.16 -6.42
C ASN A 43 -1.65 19.16 -7.93
N GLN A 44 -2.87 18.85 -8.37
CA GLN A 44 -3.31 19.04 -9.76
C GLN A 44 -3.20 20.48 -10.20
N GLY A 45 -3.73 21.42 -9.40
CA GLY A 45 -3.67 22.86 -9.68
C GLY A 45 -2.25 23.42 -9.76
N ARG A 46 -1.28 22.75 -9.15
CA ARG A 46 0.16 23.07 -9.22
C ARG A 46 0.88 22.34 -10.36
N GLY A 47 0.19 21.55 -11.15
CA GLY A 47 0.77 20.76 -12.24
C GLY A 47 1.71 19.65 -11.76
N HIS A 48 1.45 19.05 -10.58
CA HIS A 48 2.31 17.97 -10.09
C HIS A 48 2.24 16.76 -11.04
N PRO A 49 3.39 16.29 -11.60
CA PRO A 49 3.42 15.40 -12.76
C PRO A 49 2.75 14.04 -12.55
N LEU A 50 2.66 13.56 -11.31
CA LEU A 50 2.03 12.25 -11.03
C LEU A 50 0.50 12.30 -10.90
N VAL A 51 -0.09 13.49 -10.74
CA VAL A 51 -1.52 13.61 -10.45
C VAL A 51 -2.26 14.60 -11.34
N ALA A 52 -1.53 15.40 -12.14
CA ALA A 52 -2.10 16.49 -12.94
C ALA A 52 -3.26 16.05 -13.83
N ASP A 53 -3.13 14.88 -14.43
CA ASP A 53 -4.10 14.35 -15.42
C ASP A 53 -5.07 13.34 -14.81
N TRP A 54 -5.13 13.17 -13.47
CA TRP A 54 -6.06 12.21 -12.89
C TRP A 54 -7.52 12.68 -12.99
N PRO A 55 -8.42 11.89 -13.60
CA PRO A 55 -9.85 12.16 -13.55
C PRO A 55 -10.37 11.85 -12.12
N LEU A 56 -10.34 12.86 -11.23
CA LEU A 56 -10.74 12.70 -9.84
C LEU A 56 -12.28 12.79 -9.70
N TYR A 57 -12.85 11.76 -9.09
CA TYR A 57 -14.24 11.75 -8.63
C TYR A 57 -14.28 11.77 -7.09
N GLU A 58 -14.82 12.84 -6.52
CA GLU A 58 -15.11 12.93 -5.08
C GLU A 58 -16.50 12.38 -4.80
N GLY A 59 -16.58 11.25 -4.10
CA GLY A 59 -17.84 10.66 -3.71
C GLY A 59 -17.79 9.16 -3.45
N ASP A 60 -18.97 8.62 -3.21
CA ASP A 60 -19.13 7.20 -2.96
C ASP A 60 -18.89 6.38 -4.23
N VAL A 61 -18.04 5.39 -4.14
CA VAL A 61 -17.70 4.47 -5.23
C VAL A 61 -18.93 3.75 -5.80
N ARG A 62 -19.96 3.53 -4.97
CA ARG A 62 -21.23 2.90 -5.40
C ARG A 62 -22.06 3.84 -6.28
N HIS A 63 -21.94 5.14 -6.03
CA HIS A 63 -22.56 6.15 -6.89
C HIS A 63 -21.78 6.32 -8.19
N TRP A 64 -20.46 6.42 -8.08
CA TRP A 64 -19.58 6.49 -9.24
C TRP A 64 -19.85 5.34 -10.24
N LEU A 65 -19.97 4.11 -9.75
CA LEU A 65 -20.25 2.94 -10.61
C LEU A 65 -21.56 3.04 -11.40
N LYS A 66 -22.54 3.79 -10.89
CA LYS A 66 -23.82 4.01 -11.58
C LYS A 66 -23.75 5.11 -12.64
N THR A 67 -22.76 5.99 -12.56
CA THR A 67 -22.63 7.18 -13.41
C THR A 67 -21.50 7.08 -14.44
N VAL A 68 -20.55 6.18 -14.21
CA VAL A 68 -19.42 5.99 -15.13
C VAL A 68 -19.88 5.34 -16.43
N ASP A 69 -19.39 5.85 -17.55
CA ASP A 69 -19.54 5.20 -18.86
C ASP A 69 -18.53 4.04 -18.95
N VAL A 70 -19.01 2.85 -18.59
CA VAL A 70 -18.17 1.63 -18.58
C VAL A 70 -17.71 1.27 -19.99
N ASP A 71 -18.58 1.45 -21.00
CA ASP A 71 -18.27 1.12 -22.40
C ASP A 71 -17.23 2.09 -22.98
N GLY A 72 -17.29 3.37 -22.56
CA GLY A 72 -16.32 4.41 -22.96
C GLY A 72 -14.93 4.24 -22.37
N LEU A 73 -14.75 3.43 -21.30
CA LEU A 73 -13.43 3.15 -20.72
C LEU A 73 -12.56 2.26 -21.62
N GLY A 74 -13.15 1.59 -22.63
CA GLY A 74 -12.42 0.61 -23.46
C GLY A 74 -11.95 -0.59 -22.61
N GLY A 75 -11.08 -1.44 -23.06
CA GLY A 75 -10.58 -2.55 -22.23
C GLY A 75 -9.72 -2.03 -21.05
N LEU A 76 -10.12 -2.29 -19.80
CA LEU A 76 -9.39 -1.86 -18.61
C LEU A 76 -8.34 -2.89 -18.21
N ASP A 77 -7.09 -2.42 -17.98
CA ASP A 77 -6.00 -3.30 -17.61
C ASP A 77 -5.97 -3.57 -16.10
N LEU A 78 -6.18 -2.53 -15.27
CA LEU A 78 -6.05 -2.65 -13.81
C LEU A 78 -7.16 -1.90 -13.07
N VAL A 79 -7.75 -2.54 -12.06
CA VAL A 79 -8.45 -1.87 -10.96
C VAL A 79 -7.60 -2.01 -9.70
N ALA A 80 -7.17 -0.89 -9.12
CA ALA A 80 -6.40 -0.85 -7.90
C ALA A 80 -7.16 -0.16 -6.77
N GLY A 81 -6.86 -0.50 -5.49
CA GLY A 81 -7.46 0.21 -4.37
C GLY A 81 -7.23 -0.43 -3.01
N GLY A 82 -7.59 0.33 -1.97
CA GLY A 82 -7.58 -0.14 -0.58
C GLY A 82 -8.99 -0.11 0.02
N PRO A 83 -9.88 -1.06 -0.34
CA PRO A 83 -11.25 -1.04 0.15
C PRO A 83 -11.30 -1.08 1.68
N PRO A 84 -11.93 -0.10 2.36
CA PRO A 84 -12.10 -0.14 3.81
C PRO A 84 -12.75 -1.43 4.27
N CYS A 85 -12.16 -2.05 5.30
CA CYS A 85 -12.69 -3.24 5.95
C CYS A 85 -12.81 -2.92 7.44
N GLN A 86 -13.90 -2.28 7.85
CA GLN A 86 -14.13 -1.84 9.23
C GLN A 86 -15.48 -2.29 9.75
N PRO A 87 -15.59 -2.29 11.08
CA PRO A 87 -14.72 -3.02 12.01
C PRO A 87 -15.38 -4.35 12.32
N PHE A 88 -14.65 -5.36 12.19
CA PHE A 88 -15.03 -6.57 12.88
C PHE A 88 -14.84 -6.31 14.37
N SER A 89 -15.80 -5.59 14.98
CA SER A 89 -15.83 -5.40 16.42
C SER A 89 -15.95 -6.77 17.08
N MET A 90 -15.05 -7.06 18.00
CA MET A 90 -14.90 -8.35 18.68
C MET A 90 -16.11 -8.78 19.56
N GLY A 91 -17.29 -8.24 19.34
CA GLY A 91 -18.48 -8.47 20.18
C GLY A 91 -19.78 -8.86 19.48
N GLY A 92 -19.82 -8.96 18.14
CA GLY A 92 -21.06 -9.21 17.40
C GLY A 92 -21.09 -10.61 16.76
N LYS A 93 -21.93 -11.50 17.25
CA LYS A 93 -22.29 -12.76 16.61
C LYS A 93 -22.73 -12.49 15.17
N HIS A 94 -21.98 -13.01 14.16
CA HIS A 94 -22.36 -13.21 12.74
C HIS A 94 -22.89 -11.99 11.94
N GLN A 95 -22.66 -10.72 12.33
CA GLN A 95 -23.17 -9.52 11.64
C GLN A 95 -22.14 -8.82 10.74
N ALA A 96 -21.06 -9.48 10.35
CA ALA A 96 -19.97 -8.90 9.56
C ALA A 96 -20.40 -8.26 8.22
N ASN A 97 -21.50 -8.71 7.63
CA ASN A 97 -22.01 -8.26 6.34
C ASN A 97 -23.08 -7.14 6.41
N LEU A 98 -23.37 -6.63 7.60
CA LEU A 98 -24.31 -5.50 7.79
C LEU A 98 -23.57 -4.18 8.07
N ASP A 99 -22.25 -4.17 8.16
CA ASP A 99 -21.49 -2.94 8.36
C ASP A 99 -21.35 -2.19 7.03
N THR A 100 -22.01 -1.04 6.93
CA THR A 100 -21.95 -0.16 5.74
C THR A 100 -20.55 0.36 5.42
N ARG A 101 -19.59 0.14 6.32
CA ARG A 101 -18.17 0.50 6.18
C ARG A 101 -17.34 -0.61 5.55
N ASP A 102 -17.90 -1.80 5.32
CA ASP A 102 -17.25 -2.85 4.54
C ASP A 102 -17.45 -2.56 3.05
N MET A 103 -16.36 -2.22 2.36
CA MET A 103 -16.39 -1.84 0.95
C MET A 103 -15.89 -2.95 0.02
N PHE A 104 -15.57 -4.15 0.52
CA PHE A 104 -15.23 -5.27 -0.36
C PHE A 104 -16.37 -5.69 -1.29
N PRO A 105 -17.63 -5.75 -0.87
CA PRO A 105 -18.73 -6.02 -1.79
C PRO A 105 -18.82 -5.00 -2.94
N SER A 106 -18.50 -3.72 -2.66
CA SER A 106 -18.45 -2.67 -3.67
C SER A 106 -17.26 -2.87 -4.62
N ALA A 107 -16.08 -3.21 -4.12
CA ALA A 107 -14.90 -3.52 -4.93
C ALA A 107 -15.18 -4.72 -5.86
N VAL A 108 -15.79 -5.79 -5.36
CA VAL A 108 -16.21 -6.95 -6.16
C VAL A 108 -17.22 -6.54 -7.25
N SER A 109 -18.19 -5.68 -6.91
CA SER A 109 -19.18 -5.18 -7.90
C SER A 109 -18.53 -4.39 -9.02
N ILE A 110 -17.48 -3.61 -8.71
CA ILE A 110 -16.72 -2.86 -9.71
C ILE A 110 -15.90 -3.82 -10.59
N VAL A 111 -15.20 -4.80 -10.00
CA VAL A 111 -14.48 -5.82 -10.76
C VAL A 111 -15.42 -6.56 -11.72
N ARG A 112 -16.63 -6.89 -11.26
CA ARG A 112 -17.65 -7.53 -12.08
C ARG A 112 -18.12 -6.65 -13.24
N ALA A 113 -18.35 -5.37 -13.00
CA ALA A 113 -18.85 -4.43 -14.00
C ALA A 113 -17.77 -4.06 -15.02
N LEU A 114 -16.57 -3.72 -14.55
CA LEU A 114 -15.48 -3.24 -15.39
C LEU A 114 -14.66 -4.35 -16.04
N ARG A 115 -14.73 -5.59 -15.52
CA ARG A 115 -14.04 -6.78 -16.06
C ARG A 115 -12.55 -6.54 -16.37
N PRO A 116 -11.76 -5.89 -15.47
CA PRO A 116 -10.38 -5.54 -15.76
C PRO A 116 -9.54 -6.80 -16.05
N ARG A 117 -8.43 -6.65 -16.75
CA ARG A 117 -7.48 -7.74 -16.99
C ARG A 117 -6.80 -8.20 -15.69
N ALA A 118 -6.60 -7.26 -14.75
CA ALA A 118 -6.10 -7.53 -13.41
C ALA A 118 -6.73 -6.62 -12.36
N PHE A 119 -6.69 -7.01 -11.10
CA PHE A 119 -6.93 -6.11 -9.98
C PHE A 119 -5.82 -6.22 -8.94
N LEU A 120 -5.61 -5.13 -8.18
CA LEU A 120 -4.62 -5.00 -7.11
C LEU A 120 -5.29 -4.37 -5.90
N PHE A 121 -5.70 -5.15 -4.91
CA PHE A 121 -6.29 -4.63 -3.68
C PHE A 121 -5.34 -4.78 -2.49
N GLU A 122 -5.28 -3.73 -1.69
CA GLU A 122 -4.51 -3.69 -0.45
C GLU A 122 -5.42 -3.67 0.77
N ASN A 123 -4.96 -4.26 1.88
CA ASN A 123 -5.61 -4.14 3.17
C ASN A 123 -4.63 -4.30 4.34
N VAL A 124 -5.12 -4.01 5.54
CA VAL A 124 -4.32 -4.13 6.77
C VAL A 124 -4.07 -5.59 7.15
N LYS A 125 -2.92 -5.87 7.78
CA LYS A 125 -2.58 -7.20 8.33
C LYS A 125 -3.69 -7.80 9.21
N GLY A 126 -4.48 -6.94 9.90
CA GLY A 126 -5.57 -7.38 10.76
C GLY A 126 -6.58 -8.30 10.09
N LEU A 127 -6.76 -8.18 8.77
CA LEU A 127 -7.65 -9.03 7.97
C LEU A 127 -7.22 -10.52 7.97
N THR A 128 -5.93 -10.82 8.15
CA THR A 128 -5.40 -12.20 8.16
C THR A 128 -5.43 -12.86 9.54
N ARG A 129 -6.03 -12.24 10.56
CA ARG A 129 -6.17 -12.86 11.89
C ARG A 129 -7.09 -14.08 11.83
N ALA A 130 -6.81 -15.07 12.67
CA ALA A 130 -7.62 -16.30 12.73
C ALA A 130 -9.12 -16.05 12.94
N SER A 131 -9.46 -15.01 13.75
CA SER A 131 -10.85 -14.60 13.98
C SER A 131 -11.60 -14.09 12.73
N PHE A 132 -10.88 -13.73 11.66
CA PHE A 132 -11.44 -13.24 10.41
C PHE A 132 -11.24 -14.19 9.22
N SER A 133 -10.62 -15.34 9.44
CA SER A 133 -10.24 -16.26 8.37
C SER A 133 -11.41 -16.69 7.48
N ALA A 134 -12.57 -16.97 8.06
CA ALA A 134 -13.76 -17.35 7.30
C ALA A 134 -14.23 -16.21 6.39
N TYR A 135 -14.32 -14.99 6.93
CA TYR A 135 -14.72 -13.83 6.14
C TYR A 135 -13.67 -13.44 5.10
N PHE A 136 -12.40 -13.55 5.43
CA PHE A 136 -11.31 -13.31 4.47
C PHE A 136 -11.34 -14.32 3.31
N SER A 137 -11.62 -15.60 3.61
CA SER A 137 -11.85 -16.61 2.57
C SER A 137 -13.07 -16.28 1.71
N TYR A 138 -14.14 -15.75 2.30
CA TYR A 138 -15.32 -15.31 1.55
C TYR A 138 -15.02 -14.15 0.60
N ILE A 139 -14.25 -13.13 1.04
CA ILE A 139 -13.78 -12.05 0.17
C ILE A 139 -13.00 -12.61 -1.03
N GLN A 140 -12.06 -13.53 -0.78
CA GLN A 140 -11.26 -14.14 -1.83
C GLN A 140 -12.13 -14.87 -2.86
N LEU A 141 -13.10 -15.66 -2.43
CA LEU A 141 -14.01 -16.38 -3.32
C LEU A 141 -14.87 -15.42 -4.18
N GLN A 142 -15.34 -14.33 -3.60
CA GLN A 142 -16.08 -13.30 -4.36
C GLN A 142 -15.20 -12.63 -5.42
N LEU A 143 -13.92 -12.38 -5.13
CA LEU A 143 -12.96 -11.83 -6.07
C LEU A 143 -12.57 -12.83 -7.16
N GLU A 144 -12.49 -14.12 -6.82
CA GLU A 144 -12.27 -15.19 -7.81
C GLU A 144 -13.44 -15.36 -8.76
N PHE A 145 -14.69 -15.21 -8.28
CA PHE A 145 -15.92 -15.47 -9.03
C PHE A 145 -16.92 -14.30 -8.91
N PRO A 146 -16.61 -13.12 -9.43
CA PRO A 146 -17.40 -11.91 -9.17
C PRO A 146 -18.79 -11.91 -9.79
N GLU A 147 -19.09 -12.79 -10.76
CA GLU A 147 -20.43 -12.94 -11.34
C GLU A 147 -21.38 -13.74 -10.48
N ILE A 148 -20.86 -14.54 -9.54
CA ILE A 148 -21.70 -15.33 -8.62
C ILE A 148 -22.10 -14.43 -7.45
N THR A 149 -23.18 -13.69 -7.63
CA THR A 149 -23.67 -12.72 -6.64
C THR A 149 -24.45 -13.41 -5.51
N LYS A 150 -24.42 -12.80 -4.32
CA LYS A 150 -25.26 -13.19 -3.20
C LYS A 150 -26.75 -12.98 -3.54
N ARG A 151 -27.60 -13.99 -3.30
CA ARG A 151 -29.05 -13.91 -3.48
C ARG A 151 -29.68 -13.10 -2.35
N THR A 152 -30.90 -12.58 -2.57
CA THR A 152 -31.58 -11.72 -1.60
C THR A 152 -31.78 -12.40 -0.24
N ASP A 153 -32.18 -13.66 -0.23
CA ASP A 153 -32.48 -14.43 1.00
C ASP A 153 -31.30 -15.33 1.44
N GLU A 154 -30.14 -15.17 0.85
CA GLU A 154 -28.95 -15.98 1.13
C GLU A 154 -28.11 -15.34 2.23
N SER A 155 -27.70 -16.09 3.25
CA SER A 155 -26.68 -15.64 4.18
C SER A 155 -25.30 -15.56 3.50
N TRP A 156 -24.37 -14.80 4.06
CA TRP A 156 -23.00 -14.77 3.52
C TRP A 156 -22.30 -16.13 3.65
N VAL A 157 -22.69 -16.95 4.64
CA VAL A 157 -22.15 -18.31 4.86
C VAL A 157 -22.66 -19.25 3.76
N ASP A 158 -23.94 -19.19 3.41
CA ASP A 158 -24.52 -20.00 2.33
C ASP A 158 -23.96 -19.57 0.98
N HIS A 159 -23.77 -18.27 0.77
CA HIS A 159 -23.11 -17.77 -0.43
C HIS A 159 -21.66 -18.26 -0.52
N GLN A 160 -20.91 -18.23 0.58
CA GLN A 160 -19.56 -18.78 0.64
C GLN A 160 -19.54 -20.28 0.28
N ALA A 161 -20.46 -21.05 0.84
CA ALA A 161 -20.57 -22.48 0.53
C ALA A 161 -20.83 -22.72 -0.96
N ARG A 162 -21.73 -21.93 -1.57
CA ARG A 162 -22.04 -21.98 -3.00
C ARG A 162 -20.86 -21.58 -3.89
N LEU A 163 -20.12 -20.56 -3.51
CA LEU A 163 -18.87 -20.16 -4.18
C LEU A 163 -17.81 -21.26 -4.08
N GLN A 164 -17.67 -21.90 -2.90
CA GLN A 164 -16.75 -23.01 -2.69
C GLN A 164 -17.14 -24.24 -3.54
N GLN A 165 -18.42 -24.56 -3.60
CA GLN A 165 -18.94 -25.62 -4.46
C GLN A 165 -18.66 -25.34 -5.94
N HIS A 166 -18.85 -24.09 -6.39
CA HIS A 166 -18.51 -23.68 -7.75
C HIS A 166 -17.02 -23.87 -8.04
N LYS A 167 -16.15 -23.41 -7.12
CA LYS A 167 -14.68 -23.53 -7.24
C LYS A 167 -14.22 -24.99 -7.38
N THR A 168 -14.87 -25.92 -6.66
CA THR A 168 -14.53 -27.34 -6.68
C THR A 168 -15.18 -28.11 -7.84
N SER A 169 -16.15 -27.52 -8.51
CA SER A 169 -16.85 -28.16 -9.64
C SER A 169 -16.07 -27.97 -10.94
N TRP A 170 -15.44 -29.05 -11.44
CA TRP A 170 -14.67 -29.06 -12.69
C TRP A 170 -15.42 -28.49 -13.90
N LYS A 171 -16.74 -28.73 -14.00
CA LYS A 171 -17.56 -28.31 -15.14
C LYS A 171 -17.83 -26.80 -15.16
N ASN A 172 -17.78 -26.13 -14.03
CA ASN A 172 -18.15 -24.72 -13.88
C ASN A 172 -16.94 -23.77 -13.87
N ALA A 173 -15.74 -24.30 -13.67
CA ALA A 173 -14.51 -23.48 -13.55
C ALA A 173 -14.13 -22.75 -14.87
N ALA A 174 -14.68 -23.17 -16.02
CA ALA A 174 -14.39 -22.61 -17.34
C ALA A 174 -15.46 -21.64 -17.86
N SER A 175 -16.59 -21.45 -17.15
CA SER A 175 -17.68 -20.58 -17.60
C SER A 175 -17.76 -19.28 -16.80
N GLY A 176 -17.85 -18.14 -17.51
CA GLY A 176 -18.04 -16.82 -16.92
C GLY A 176 -16.75 -16.11 -16.52
N LEU A 177 -16.92 -14.93 -15.92
CA LEU A 177 -15.82 -14.10 -15.43
C LEU A 177 -15.20 -14.72 -14.19
N SER A 178 -13.93 -15.07 -14.27
CA SER A 178 -13.17 -15.56 -13.11
C SER A 178 -11.76 -14.99 -13.10
N TYR A 179 -11.16 -14.99 -11.91
CA TYR A 179 -9.80 -14.49 -11.69
C TYR A 179 -8.95 -15.53 -10.97
N ARG A 180 -7.70 -15.63 -11.38
CA ARG A 180 -6.67 -16.33 -10.60
C ARG A 180 -6.13 -15.38 -9.57
N LEU A 181 -6.42 -15.66 -8.30
CA LEU A 181 -6.08 -14.81 -7.16
C LEU A 181 -4.81 -15.29 -6.46
N ALA A 182 -3.90 -14.36 -6.20
CA ALA A 182 -2.76 -14.56 -5.30
C ALA A 182 -2.86 -13.57 -4.13
N VAL A 183 -2.62 -14.07 -2.92
CA VAL A 183 -2.71 -13.29 -1.69
C VAL A 183 -1.41 -13.41 -0.92
N GLY A 184 -0.89 -12.29 -0.41
CA GLY A 184 0.33 -12.30 0.39
C GLY A 184 0.40 -11.14 1.37
N LEU A 185 1.05 -11.42 2.50
CA LEU A 185 1.42 -10.42 3.49
C LEU A 185 2.83 -9.92 3.19
N VAL A 186 2.99 -8.61 3.01
CA VAL A 186 4.29 -7.99 2.73
C VAL A 186 4.62 -6.92 3.77
N ASN A 187 5.92 -6.74 4.05
CA ASN A 187 6.41 -5.65 4.87
C ASN A 187 7.05 -4.59 3.97
N ALA A 188 6.56 -3.36 4.02
CA ALA A 188 7.04 -2.25 3.21
C ALA A 188 8.56 -2.03 3.34
N ALA A 189 9.15 -2.28 4.51
CA ALA A 189 10.59 -2.17 4.72
C ALA A 189 11.40 -3.11 3.79
N ASN A 190 10.85 -4.29 3.44
CA ASN A 190 11.49 -5.25 2.53
C ASN A 190 11.51 -4.77 1.08
N TYR A 191 10.81 -3.67 0.78
CA TYR A 191 10.70 -3.03 -0.53
C TYR A 191 11.27 -1.61 -0.57
N GLY A 192 12.15 -1.27 0.39
CA GLY A 192 12.88 0.00 0.40
C GLY A 192 12.13 1.18 1.02
N VAL A 193 11.03 0.94 1.71
CA VAL A 193 10.32 1.97 2.47
C VAL A 193 10.94 2.12 3.85
N ALA A 194 11.15 3.35 4.32
CA ALA A 194 11.73 3.62 5.64
C ALA A 194 10.74 3.41 6.81
N GLN A 195 9.86 2.42 6.67
CA GLN A 195 8.81 2.11 7.63
C GLN A 195 8.49 0.61 7.66
N LYS A 196 8.40 0.03 8.86
CA LYS A 196 7.82 -1.29 9.07
C LYS A 196 6.31 -1.18 8.99
N ARG A 197 5.76 -1.56 7.84
CA ARG A 197 4.32 -1.51 7.57
C ARG A 197 3.90 -2.79 6.86
N GLU A 198 3.19 -3.65 7.58
CA GLU A 198 2.70 -4.90 7.02
C GLU A 198 1.33 -4.71 6.37
N ARG A 199 1.19 -5.18 5.12
CA ARG A 199 -0.03 -5.06 4.34
C ARG A 199 -0.31 -6.35 3.58
N VAL A 200 -1.59 -6.68 3.48
CA VAL A 200 -2.07 -7.78 2.64
C VAL A 200 -2.34 -7.24 1.26
N PHE A 201 -1.76 -7.89 0.25
CA PHE A 201 -2.11 -7.63 -1.15
C PHE A 201 -2.86 -8.81 -1.72
N MET A 202 -3.94 -8.52 -2.44
CA MET A 202 -4.76 -9.44 -3.20
C MET A 202 -4.65 -9.03 -4.66
N VAL A 203 -4.00 -9.87 -5.47
CA VAL A 203 -3.79 -9.61 -6.90
C VAL A 203 -4.48 -10.70 -7.68
N GLY A 204 -5.40 -10.30 -8.55
CA GLY A 204 -6.11 -11.23 -9.43
C GLY A 204 -5.86 -10.92 -10.89
N PHE A 205 -5.62 -11.95 -11.68
CA PHE A 205 -5.60 -11.87 -13.13
C PHE A 205 -6.80 -12.61 -13.70
N ARG A 206 -7.52 -11.97 -14.63
CA ARG A 206 -8.66 -12.58 -15.32
C ARG A 206 -8.20 -13.87 -16.01
N SER A 207 -9.04 -14.89 -15.99
CA SER A 207 -8.63 -16.26 -16.34
C SER A 207 -8.22 -16.41 -17.81
N ASP A 208 -8.66 -15.51 -18.70
CA ASP A 208 -8.25 -15.47 -20.11
C ASP A 208 -6.89 -14.78 -20.35
N VAL A 209 -6.34 -14.08 -19.36
CA VAL A 209 -5.00 -13.46 -19.43
C VAL A 209 -3.95 -14.50 -19.08
N ASP A 210 -3.03 -14.83 -19.97
CA ASP A 210 -1.95 -15.81 -19.72
C ASP A 210 -0.85 -15.21 -18.82
N ALA A 211 -1.21 -14.94 -17.57
CA ALA A 211 -0.31 -14.42 -16.55
C ALA A 211 0.00 -15.49 -15.48
N ARG A 212 1.26 -15.58 -15.07
CA ARG A 212 1.75 -16.42 -13.96
C ARG A 212 2.38 -15.52 -12.91
N TRP A 213 1.55 -14.88 -12.10
CA TRP A 213 2.04 -13.90 -11.15
C TRP A 213 2.35 -14.50 -9.77
N SER A 214 3.41 -14.00 -9.18
CA SER A 214 3.76 -14.15 -7.77
C SER A 214 4.18 -12.80 -7.21
N HIS A 215 4.17 -12.64 -5.90
CA HIS A 215 4.67 -11.42 -5.26
C HIS A 215 6.09 -11.12 -5.72
N PRO A 216 6.42 -9.85 -6.02
CA PRO A 216 7.78 -9.47 -6.40
C PRO A 216 8.77 -9.83 -5.28
N ALA A 217 9.99 -10.16 -5.67
CA ALA A 217 11.04 -10.48 -4.72
C ALA A 217 11.36 -9.28 -3.83
N GLU A 218 11.58 -9.54 -2.55
CA GLU A 218 12.03 -8.54 -1.60
C GLU A 218 13.42 -8.02 -1.97
N THR A 219 13.59 -6.70 -1.99
CA THR A 219 14.81 -6.02 -2.41
C THR A 219 15.69 -5.59 -1.23
N HIS A 220 15.13 -5.49 -0.03
CA HIS A 220 15.79 -5.01 1.19
C HIS A 220 15.63 -5.99 2.35
N SER A 221 16.55 -5.97 3.31
CA SER A 221 16.48 -6.82 4.48
C SER A 221 17.01 -6.15 5.76
N LEU A 222 16.53 -6.64 6.92
CA LEU A 222 17.08 -6.28 8.23
C LEU A 222 18.52 -6.73 8.36
N ASP A 223 18.85 -7.93 7.86
CA ASP A 223 20.18 -8.50 7.96
C ASP A 223 21.22 -7.61 7.29
N ALA A 224 20.88 -7.06 6.11
CA ALA A 224 21.75 -6.10 5.43
C ALA A 224 21.91 -4.79 6.24
N LEU A 225 20.85 -4.28 6.88
CA LEU A 225 20.98 -3.12 7.78
C LEU A 225 21.88 -3.41 8.98
N LEU A 226 21.73 -4.58 9.60
CA LEU A 226 22.58 -4.98 10.72
C LEU A 226 24.04 -5.17 10.29
N TYR A 227 24.26 -5.66 9.09
CA TYR A 227 25.59 -5.76 8.49
C TYR A 227 26.22 -4.36 8.34
N ASP A 228 25.52 -3.43 7.68
CA ASP A 228 25.98 -2.05 7.48
C ASP A 228 26.22 -1.31 8.81
N GLN A 229 25.43 -1.60 9.85
CA GLN A 229 25.56 -0.93 11.15
C GLN A 229 26.64 -1.54 12.05
N TYR A 230 26.78 -2.88 12.08
CA TYR A 230 27.55 -3.55 13.14
C TYR A 230 28.64 -4.48 12.63
N VAL A 231 28.74 -4.72 11.31
CA VAL A 231 29.81 -5.54 10.73
C VAL A 231 30.84 -4.65 10.07
N ASP A 232 30.47 -3.87 9.03
CA ASP A 232 31.38 -3.00 8.30
C ASP A 232 31.34 -1.51 8.70
N GLY A 233 30.25 -1.06 9.32
CA GLY A 233 30.09 0.31 9.81
C GLY A 233 29.70 1.33 8.74
N SER A 234 29.48 0.93 7.49
CA SER A 234 29.18 1.79 6.34
C SER A 234 27.94 2.67 6.54
N TYR A 235 26.94 2.16 7.29
CA TYR A 235 25.76 2.93 7.68
C TYR A 235 26.13 4.21 8.46
N TRP A 236 26.97 4.07 9.48
CA TRP A 236 27.36 5.18 10.33
C TRP A 236 28.23 6.20 9.61
N ASP A 237 29.11 5.71 8.74
CA ASP A 237 30.00 6.55 7.95
C ASP A 237 29.22 7.38 6.93
N ARG A 238 28.26 6.76 6.22
CA ARG A 238 27.33 7.43 5.31
C ARG A 238 26.57 8.56 5.98
N HIS A 239 26.14 8.35 7.22
CA HIS A 239 25.40 9.32 8.02
C HIS A 239 26.28 10.24 8.86
N LYS A 240 27.61 10.10 8.80
CA LYS A 240 28.58 10.89 9.56
C LYS A 240 28.29 10.86 11.07
N VAL A 241 27.84 9.69 11.60
CA VAL A 241 27.51 9.53 13.01
C VAL A 241 28.79 9.23 13.80
N PRO A 242 29.21 10.12 14.73
CA PRO A 242 30.38 9.89 15.56
C PRO A 242 30.24 8.62 16.41
N LEU A 243 31.36 7.95 16.67
CA LEU A 243 31.37 6.67 17.38
C LEU A 243 30.60 6.70 18.70
N ARG A 244 30.73 7.79 19.49
CA ARG A 244 30.02 8.00 20.76
C ARG A 244 28.50 8.11 20.66
N GLN A 245 27.96 8.35 19.44
CA GLN A 245 26.53 8.48 19.17
C GLN A 245 25.95 7.28 18.43
N ARG A 246 26.81 6.31 18.07
CA ARG A 246 26.36 5.07 17.42
C ARG A 246 25.59 4.21 18.43
N VAL A 247 24.41 3.75 18.02
CA VAL A 247 23.57 2.92 18.89
C VAL A 247 24.24 1.56 19.11
N PRO A 248 24.37 1.08 20.35
CA PRO A 248 24.96 -0.25 20.63
C PRO A 248 24.11 -1.35 20.01
N LEU A 249 24.79 -2.47 19.65
CA LEU A 249 24.12 -3.65 19.10
C LEU A 249 23.09 -4.21 20.09
N PRO A 250 21.79 -4.26 19.74
CA PRO A 250 20.78 -4.83 20.62
C PRO A 250 21.04 -6.32 20.92
N GLU A 251 20.81 -6.76 22.16
CA GLU A 251 21.06 -8.12 22.61
C GLU A 251 20.51 -9.20 21.68
N LYS A 252 19.26 -9.02 21.28
CA LYS A 252 18.54 -9.96 20.38
C LYS A 252 19.21 -10.19 19.02
N TYR A 253 20.13 -9.32 18.59
CA TYR A 253 20.81 -9.44 17.30
C TYR A 253 22.28 -9.86 17.43
N LYS A 254 22.82 -10.04 18.65
CA LYS A 254 24.24 -10.37 18.87
C LYS A 254 24.64 -11.67 18.19
N VAL A 255 23.83 -12.72 18.33
CA VAL A 255 24.10 -14.03 17.70
C VAL A 255 24.13 -13.93 16.19
N LEU A 256 23.14 -13.23 15.60
CA LEU A 256 23.03 -13.03 14.16
C LEU A 256 24.26 -12.29 13.60
N VAL A 257 24.62 -11.16 14.22
CA VAL A 257 25.76 -10.34 13.80
C VAL A 257 27.09 -11.06 14.00
N ALA A 258 27.24 -11.83 15.08
CA ALA A 258 28.44 -12.67 15.28
C ALA A 258 28.57 -13.74 14.20
N GLY A 259 27.46 -14.36 13.80
CA GLY A 259 27.44 -15.31 12.68
C GLY A 259 27.85 -14.66 11.36
N MET A 260 27.34 -13.47 11.04
CA MET A 260 27.72 -12.72 9.84
C MET A 260 29.24 -12.44 9.79
N LYS A 261 29.81 -11.98 10.93
CA LYS A 261 31.26 -11.72 11.05
C LYS A 261 32.10 -13.00 10.89
N GLY A 262 31.68 -14.07 11.56
CA GLY A 262 32.44 -15.33 11.58
C GLY A 262 32.45 -16.07 10.26
N LEU A 263 31.37 -16.00 9.48
CA LEU A 263 31.21 -16.69 8.21
C LEU A 263 31.59 -15.83 6.99
N GLY A 264 31.88 -14.54 7.16
CA GLY A 264 32.15 -13.62 6.05
C GLY A 264 30.99 -13.47 5.05
N LEU A 265 29.75 -13.72 5.50
CA LEU A 265 28.58 -13.70 4.63
C LEU A 265 28.19 -12.26 4.29
N LEU A 266 28.16 -11.93 3.01
CA LEU A 266 27.67 -10.65 2.50
C LEU A 266 26.17 -10.75 2.24
N PRO A 267 25.38 -9.74 2.68
CA PRO A 267 23.96 -9.68 2.35
C PRO A 267 23.74 -9.57 0.84
N THR A 268 22.76 -10.31 0.33
CA THR A 268 22.37 -10.28 -1.10
C THR A 268 21.33 -9.21 -1.42
N LYS A 269 20.66 -8.67 -0.40
CA LYS A 269 19.67 -7.59 -0.50
C LYS A 269 20.27 -6.27 -0.01
N ALA A 270 19.67 -5.15 -0.40
CA ALA A 270 19.99 -3.85 0.17
C ALA A 270 19.57 -3.74 1.64
N ALA A 271 20.22 -2.86 2.38
CA ALA A 271 19.86 -2.57 3.77
C ALA A 271 18.46 -1.94 3.87
N TRP A 272 17.68 -2.32 4.88
CA TRP A 272 16.45 -1.59 5.19
C TRP A 272 16.75 -0.10 5.35
N ARG A 273 15.88 0.74 4.79
CA ARG A 273 15.96 2.18 4.98
C ARG A 273 15.44 2.56 6.37
N THR A 274 16.18 3.44 7.03
CA THR A 274 15.88 3.91 8.39
C THR A 274 15.13 5.25 8.36
N VAL A 275 14.62 5.68 9.52
CA VAL A 275 14.11 7.04 9.71
C VAL A 275 15.19 8.05 9.32
N ARG A 276 16.44 7.84 9.74
CA ARG A 276 17.57 8.72 9.40
C ARG A 276 17.77 8.83 7.90
N ASP A 277 17.69 7.72 7.15
CA ASP A 277 17.77 7.75 5.68
C ASP A 277 16.65 8.59 5.05
N ALA A 278 15.42 8.50 5.57
CA ALA A 278 14.29 9.28 5.07
C ALA A 278 14.40 10.78 5.37
N LEU A 279 15.07 11.15 6.47
CA LEU A 279 15.18 12.53 6.90
C LEU A 279 16.42 13.26 6.38
N VAL A 280 17.28 12.59 5.61
CA VAL A 280 18.46 13.22 5.00
C VAL A 280 18.06 14.48 4.23
N GLY A 281 18.76 15.60 4.50
CA GLY A 281 18.54 16.88 3.84
C GLY A 281 17.35 17.70 4.35
N LEU A 282 16.55 17.17 5.29
CA LEU A 282 15.56 17.98 6.01
C LEU A 282 16.22 18.63 7.24
N PRO A 283 16.00 19.95 7.47
CA PRO A 283 16.38 20.58 8.73
C PRO A 283 15.48 20.10 9.87
N GLU A 284 15.83 20.41 11.13
CA GLU A 284 14.87 20.22 12.23
C GLU A 284 13.61 21.09 11.99
N PRO A 285 12.40 20.53 12.18
CA PRO A 285 11.16 21.29 11.98
C PRO A 285 11.03 22.38 13.06
N ARG A 286 10.52 23.57 12.66
CA ARG A 286 10.29 24.71 13.53
C ARG A 286 8.80 25.02 13.64
N GLU A 287 8.36 25.58 14.78
CA GLU A 287 6.96 25.99 14.98
C GLU A 287 6.50 27.06 14.01
N ASP A 288 7.38 27.98 13.67
CA ASP A 288 7.09 29.07 12.71
C ASP A 288 7.13 28.60 11.25
N GLY A 289 7.61 27.38 10.97
CA GLY A 289 7.75 26.82 9.63
C GLY A 289 8.73 27.57 8.72
N ARG A 290 9.50 28.53 9.22
CA ARG A 290 10.43 29.33 8.40
C ARG A 290 11.59 28.49 7.87
N GLY A 291 11.92 28.69 6.59
CA GLY A 291 13.03 28.00 5.91
C GLY A 291 12.79 26.50 5.72
N ALA A 292 11.57 26.05 5.91
CA ALA A 292 11.22 24.63 5.85
C ALA A 292 10.73 24.22 4.47
N ALA A 293 10.92 22.94 4.15
CA ALA A 293 10.24 22.29 3.04
C ALA A 293 8.71 22.32 3.23
N ILE A 294 7.96 22.13 2.15
CA ILE A 294 6.49 22.06 2.18
C ILE A 294 6.03 21.05 3.26
N ASN A 295 5.05 21.42 4.09
CA ASN A 295 4.52 20.61 5.18
C ASN A 295 5.52 20.25 6.31
N HIS A 296 6.63 20.99 6.45
CA HIS A 296 7.67 20.69 7.43
C HIS A 296 7.65 21.66 8.63
N ARG A 297 6.55 21.62 9.39
CA ARG A 297 6.33 22.39 10.61
C ARG A 297 6.37 21.49 11.84
N LEU A 298 6.94 21.99 12.95
CA LEU A 298 6.95 21.27 14.22
C LEU A 298 5.53 21.19 14.81
N GLN A 299 5.10 19.96 15.13
CA GLN A 299 3.93 19.73 15.97
C GLN A 299 4.40 19.47 17.41
N THR A 300 3.91 20.29 18.33
CA THR A 300 4.25 20.19 19.76
C THR A 300 3.37 19.18 20.50
N GLY A 301 3.68 18.90 21.79
CA GLY A 301 2.85 18.10 22.67
C GLY A 301 3.11 16.60 22.66
N ALA A 302 4.17 16.13 22.00
CA ALA A 302 4.55 14.72 22.00
C ALA A 302 4.92 14.24 23.42
N LYS A 303 4.34 13.09 23.84
CA LYS A 303 4.61 12.45 25.13
C LYS A 303 4.73 10.96 24.96
N VAL A 304 5.65 10.34 25.71
CA VAL A 304 5.81 8.88 25.77
C VAL A 304 4.76 8.29 26.71
N TYR A 305 4.15 7.19 26.27
CA TYR A 305 3.23 6.38 27.07
C TYR A 305 3.65 4.91 27.01
N PRO A 306 3.28 4.05 27.96
CA PRO A 306 3.49 2.61 27.86
C PRO A 306 2.96 2.07 26.53
N GLY A 307 3.82 1.40 25.76
CA GLY A 307 3.49 0.90 24.42
C GLY A 307 3.58 1.93 23.28
N HIS A 308 3.77 3.22 23.58
CA HIS A 308 3.86 4.32 22.62
C HIS A 308 5.19 5.06 22.77
N THR A 309 6.26 4.45 22.28
CA THR A 309 7.65 4.89 22.53
C THR A 309 8.29 5.62 21.34
N GLY A 310 7.54 5.84 20.24
CA GLY A 310 8.08 6.47 19.04
C GLY A 310 8.99 5.56 18.20
N SER A 311 9.55 6.12 17.13
CA SER A 311 10.44 5.45 16.17
C SER A 311 11.87 5.96 16.33
N PRO A 312 12.87 5.08 16.57
CA PRO A 312 14.27 5.48 16.63
C PRO A 312 14.81 5.85 15.24
N LEU A 313 15.80 6.73 15.20
CA LEU A 313 16.43 7.21 13.97
C LEU A 313 17.04 6.10 13.11
N ASP A 314 17.70 5.14 13.76
CA ASP A 314 18.57 4.16 13.10
C ASP A 314 17.88 2.82 12.80
N LEU A 315 16.54 2.83 12.79
CA LEU A 315 15.69 1.74 12.35
C LEU A 315 14.59 2.29 11.43
N PRO A 316 13.91 1.44 10.63
CA PRO A 316 12.69 1.85 9.96
C PRO A 316 11.64 2.33 10.97
N ALA A 317 10.87 3.35 10.61
CA ALA A 317 9.78 3.83 11.44
C ALA A 317 8.79 2.71 11.78
N LYS A 318 8.14 2.81 12.92
CA LYS A 318 6.95 2.03 13.22
C LYS A 318 5.83 2.43 12.24
N THR A 319 4.83 1.58 12.07
CA THR A 319 3.68 1.89 11.21
C THR A 319 3.01 3.20 11.63
N LEU A 320 3.03 4.22 10.76
CA LEU A 320 2.25 5.44 10.95
C LEU A 320 0.77 5.09 11.01
N LYS A 321 0.06 5.63 12.00
CA LYS A 321 -1.36 5.39 12.22
C LYS A 321 -2.17 6.63 11.85
N ALA A 322 -3.33 6.41 11.25
CA ALA A 322 -4.26 7.45 10.87
C ALA A 322 -4.81 8.27 12.06
N GLY A 323 -4.71 7.72 13.27
CA GLY A 323 -5.32 8.31 14.45
C GLY A 323 -6.85 8.14 14.43
N GLY A 324 -7.41 7.61 15.53
CA GLY A 324 -8.82 7.74 15.84
C GLY A 324 -8.96 8.72 17.00
N HIS A 325 -9.99 9.53 17.00
CA HIS A 325 -10.30 10.43 18.12
C HIS A 325 -9.28 11.54 18.42
N GLY A 326 -8.56 12.06 17.40
CA GLY A 326 -7.72 13.26 17.55
C GLY A 326 -6.43 13.07 18.35
N VAL A 327 -6.10 11.85 18.78
CA VAL A 327 -4.83 11.54 19.42
C VAL A 327 -3.97 10.74 18.47
N PRO A 328 -2.90 11.33 17.91
CA PRO A 328 -1.93 10.56 17.15
C PRO A 328 -1.26 9.57 18.09
N GLY A 329 -1.35 8.28 17.77
CA GLY A 329 -0.65 7.24 18.53
C GLY A 329 0.85 7.50 18.58
N GLY A 330 1.53 6.98 19.60
CA GLY A 330 2.97 7.17 19.81
C GLY A 330 3.87 6.67 18.68
N GLU A 331 3.33 5.97 17.69
CA GLU A 331 4.04 5.56 16.48
C GLU A 331 4.37 6.72 15.54
N ASN A 332 3.61 7.84 15.63
CA ASN A 332 3.83 9.03 14.82
C ASN A 332 4.89 9.97 15.43
N MET A 333 5.73 9.45 16.31
CA MET A 333 6.80 10.19 16.99
C MET A 333 8.19 9.68 16.60
N LEU A 334 9.12 10.65 16.54
CA LEU A 334 10.55 10.40 16.49
C LEU A 334 11.10 10.30 17.92
N VAL A 335 11.99 9.33 18.16
CA VAL A 335 12.85 9.29 19.34
C VAL A 335 14.25 9.70 18.93
N ARG A 336 14.79 10.75 19.56
CA ARG A 336 16.16 11.16 19.38
C ARG A 336 17.14 10.28 20.17
N THR A 337 18.41 10.40 19.86
CA THR A 337 19.49 9.63 20.54
C THR A 337 19.63 9.95 22.03
N ASP A 338 19.19 11.12 22.46
CA ASP A 338 19.14 11.52 23.88
C ASP A 338 17.87 11.04 24.62
N GLY A 339 17.00 10.29 23.91
CA GLY A 339 15.74 9.78 24.47
C GLY A 339 14.57 10.77 24.42
N THR A 340 14.78 12.02 24.00
CA THR A 340 13.68 12.96 23.81
C THR A 340 12.81 12.58 22.63
N VAL A 341 11.52 12.97 22.66
CA VAL A 341 10.56 12.65 21.63
C VAL A 341 9.93 13.91 21.04
N ARG A 342 9.57 13.85 19.78
CA ARG A 342 8.70 14.81 19.11
C ARG A 342 7.81 14.12 18.10
N TYR A 343 6.71 14.74 17.73
CA TYR A 343 5.95 14.26 16.58
C TYR A 343 6.76 14.42 15.29
N PHE A 344 6.56 13.51 14.35
CA PHE A 344 6.98 13.75 12.98
C PHE A 344 6.20 14.94 12.39
N SER A 345 6.86 15.77 11.63
CA SER A 345 6.18 16.72 10.76
C SER A 345 5.42 15.96 9.66
N ILE A 346 4.47 16.64 8.99
CA ILE A 346 3.78 16.05 7.84
C ILE A 346 4.79 15.65 6.76
N ARG A 347 5.81 16.47 6.46
CA ARG A 347 6.85 16.16 5.46
C ARG A 347 7.68 14.94 5.83
N GLU A 348 8.10 14.83 7.08
CA GLU A 348 8.82 13.65 7.55
C GLU A 348 7.97 12.39 7.39
N SER A 349 6.71 12.44 7.79
CA SER A 349 5.75 11.33 7.65
C SER A 349 5.48 11.00 6.18
N ALA A 350 5.41 12.01 5.30
CA ALA A 350 5.27 11.81 3.87
C ALA A 350 6.48 11.07 3.28
N ARG A 351 7.71 11.43 3.67
CA ARG A 351 8.93 10.70 3.26
C ARG A 351 8.98 9.27 3.80
N LEU A 352 8.50 9.03 5.03
CA LEU A 352 8.36 7.69 5.59
C LEU A 352 7.34 6.81 4.84
N GLN A 353 6.41 7.43 4.12
CA GLN A 353 5.45 6.81 3.21
C GLN A 353 5.90 6.90 1.74
N ALA A 354 7.13 7.35 1.50
CA ALA A 354 7.74 7.51 0.18
C ALA A 354 6.95 8.43 -0.77
N PHE A 355 6.21 9.41 -0.25
CA PHE A 355 5.61 10.48 -1.06
C PHE A 355 6.71 11.44 -1.56
N PRO A 356 6.58 11.98 -2.78
CA PRO A 356 7.52 12.98 -3.31
C PRO A 356 7.56 14.24 -2.46
N ASP A 357 8.72 14.89 -2.37
CA ASP A 357 8.87 16.13 -1.62
C ASP A 357 8.09 17.32 -2.20
N THR A 358 7.77 17.25 -3.49
CA THR A 358 6.94 18.21 -4.21
C THR A 358 5.44 18.04 -3.99
N TYR A 359 5.03 16.89 -3.42
CA TYR A 359 3.61 16.61 -3.15
C TYR A 359 3.20 17.21 -1.80
N GLU A 360 2.22 18.08 -1.79
CA GLU A 360 1.71 18.75 -0.59
C GLU A 360 0.49 18.05 -0.03
N LEU A 361 0.49 17.73 1.25
CA LEU A 361 -0.65 17.22 1.99
C LEU A 361 -1.50 18.41 2.49
N HIS A 362 -2.77 18.40 2.20
CA HIS A 362 -3.70 19.45 2.60
C HIS A 362 -4.44 19.12 3.92
N GLY A 363 -4.80 20.17 4.64
CA GLY A 363 -5.52 20.10 5.91
C GLY A 363 -4.64 20.35 7.13
N ALA A 364 -5.28 20.42 8.30
CA ALA A 364 -4.59 20.50 9.57
C ALA A 364 -3.71 19.26 9.80
N TRP A 365 -2.71 19.39 10.70
CA TRP A 365 -1.76 18.31 10.97
C TRP A 365 -2.44 16.95 11.20
N GLY A 366 -3.51 16.88 11.99
CA GLY A 366 -4.24 15.64 12.25
C GLY A 366 -4.86 15.03 10.98
N GLU A 367 -5.41 15.84 10.08
CA GLU A 367 -6.00 15.41 8.83
C GLU A 367 -4.93 14.91 7.84
N ALA A 368 -3.83 15.62 7.71
CA ALA A 368 -2.71 15.17 6.89
C ALA A 368 -2.09 13.87 7.42
N MET A 369 -1.96 13.73 8.75
CA MET A 369 -1.49 12.50 9.37
C MET A 369 -2.49 11.34 9.19
N ARG A 370 -3.80 11.60 9.17
CA ARG A 370 -4.82 10.61 8.86
C ARG A 370 -4.69 10.10 7.42
N GLN A 371 -4.50 11.00 6.46
CA GLN A 371 -4.24 10.65 5.07
C GLN A 371 -2.99 9.76 4.93
N LEU A 372 -1.88 10.17 5.54
CA LEU A 372 -0.62 9.41 5.52
C LEU A 372 -0.71 8.07 6.26
N GLY A 373 -1.42 8.01 7.38
CA GLY A 373 -1.64 6.78 8.13
C GLY A 373 -2.47 5.74 7.39
N ASN A 374 -3.42 6.18 6.56
CA ASN A 374 -4.22 5.33 5.69
C ASN A 374 -3.49 4.94 4.40
N ALA A 375 -2.55 5.74 3.93
CA ALA A 375 -1.91 5.53 2.64
C ALA A 375 -1.13 4.22 2.54
N VAL A 376 -1.11 3.65 1.34
CA VAL A 376 -0.09 2.69 0.91
C VAL A 376 1.17 3.47 0.58
N PRO A 377 2.36 3.07 1.05
CA PRO A 377 3.60 3.74 0.65
C PRO A 377 3.79 3.70 -0.87
N VAL A 378 4.14 4.85 -1.45
CA VAL A 378 4.22 5.01 -2.92
C VAL A 378 5.16 3.98 -3.55
N THR A 379 6.37 3.79 -2.98
CA THR A 379 7.34 2.79 -3.47
C THR A 379 6.81 1.37 -3.38
N LEU A 380 6.09 1.01 -2.31
CA LEU A 380 5.47 -0.32 -2.19
C LEU A 380 4.39 -0.51 -3.26
N GLY A 381 3.51 0.48 -3.44
CA GLY A 381 2.49 0.49 -4.50
C GLY A 381 3.12 0.32 -5.89
N GLN A 382 4.22 1.03 -6.16
CA GLN A 382 4.96 0.94 -7.42
C GLN A 382 5.51 -0.48 -7.65
N GLN A 383 6.16 -1.09 -6.65
CA GLN A 383 6.72 -2.44 -6.80
C GLN A 383 5.63 -3.49 -7.11
N MET A 384 4.49 -3.40 -6.41
CA MET A 384 3.36 -4.29 -6.65
C MET A 384 2.74 -4.07 -8.03
N ALA A 385 2.45 -2.82 -8.40
CA ALA A 385 1.87 -2.49 -9.69
C ALA A 385 2.81 -2.78 -10.87
N ALA A 386 4.11 -2.52 -10.73
CA ALA A 386 5.10 -2.85 -11.76
C ALA A 386 5.18 -4.37 -12.04
N SER A 387 5.04 -5.19 -10.99
CA SER A 387 4.97 -6.64 -11.17
C SER A 387 3.71 -7.09 -11.93
N VAL A 388 2.58 -6.40 -11.72
CA VAL A 388 1.34 -6.63 -12.48
C VAL A 388 1.52 -6.18 -13.94
N ALA A 389 2.06 -4.98 -14.16
CA ALA A 389 2.33 -4.45 -15.51
C ALA A 389 3.20 -5.40 -16.32
N THR A 390 4.28 -5.90 -15.72
CA THR A 390 5.19 -6.87 -16.35
C THR A 390 4.43 -8.11 -16.84
N GLN A 391 3.54 -8.67 -16.02
CA GLN A 391 2.78 -9.87 -16.41
C GLN A 391 1.75 -9.59 -17.51
N LEU A 392 1.10 -8.42 -17.50
CA LEU A 392 0.18 -8.00 -18.56
C LEU A 392 0.92 -7.85 -19.89
N LEU A 393 2.09 -7.20 -19.90
CA LEU A 393 2.92 -7.04 -21.09
C LEU A 393 3.44 -8.37 -21.62
N ILE A 394 3.86 -9.30 -20.75
CA ILE A 394 4.26 -10.66 -21.15
C ILE A 394 3.08 -11.41 -21.78
N ALA A 395 1.88 -11.30 -21.21
CA ALA A 395 0.68 -11.92 -21.75
C ALA A 395 0.36 -11.37 -23.16
N ASP A 396 0.49 -10.05 -23.38
CA ASP A 396 0.31 -9.42 -24.67
C ASP A 396 1.35 -9.91 -25.70
N GLN A 397 2.61 -10.00 -25.33
CA GLN A 397 3.68 -10.53 -26.19
C GLN A 397 3.38 -11.97 -26.62
N ARG A 398 2.94 -12.82 -25.68
CA ARG A 398 2.57 -14.22 -25.98
C ARG A 398 1.38 -14.30 -26.94
N ALA A 399 0.35 -13.45 -26.72
CA ALA A 399 -0.83 -13.40 -27.58
C ALA A 399 -0.47 -12.96 -29.01
N LEU A 400 0.43 -11.97 -29.18
CA LEU A 400 0.92 -11.54 -30.49
C LEU A 400 1.73 -12.62 -31.18
N SER A 401 2.65 -13.28 -30.46
CA SER A 401 3.44 -14.38 -31.01
C SER A 401 2.57 -15.55 -31.47
N ALA A 402 1.52 -15.88 -30.72
CA ALA A 402 0.57 -16.92 -31.10
C ALA A 402 -0.25 -16.59 -32.37
N ARG A 403 -0.38 -15.28 -32.70
CA ARG A 403 -1.04 -14.79 -33.91
C ARG A 403 -0.08 -14.57 -35.08
N GLY A 404 1.22 -14.88 -34.95
CA GLY A 404 2.24 -14.67 -35.98
C GLY A 404 2.57 -13.20 -36.26
N LEU A 405 2.24 -12.27 -35.36
CA LEU A 405 2.50 -10.85 -35.51
C LEU A 405 3.88 -10.47 -34.94
N PRO A 406 4.63 -9.55 -35.59
CA PRO A 406 5.95 -9.15 -35.12
C PRO A 406 5.89 -8.40 -33.78
N GLN A 407 6.91 -8.59 -32.94
CA GLN A 407 7.03 -7.95 -31.62
C GLN A 407 7.06 -6.39 -31.64
N ALA A 408 7.34 -5.79 -32.80
CA ALA A 408 7.39 -4.33 -32.97
C ALA A 408 6.02 -3.61 -32.83
N ALA A 409 4.92 -4.33 -32.64
CA ALA A 409 3.58 -3.74 -32.47
C ALA A 409 3.27 -3.23 -31.06
N LEU A 410 4.23 -3.28 -30.12
CA LEU A 410 4.09 -2.83 -28.73
C LEU A 410 4.83 -1.52 -28.40
N ALA A 411 5.46 -0.88 -29.38
CA ALA A 411 6.13 0.41 -29.22
C ALA A 411 5.15 1.60 -29.27
#